data_4a5dd224396e9806719b0db490655fd4
#
_entry.id   4a5dd224396e9806719b0db490655fd4
#
_cell.length_a   1.000
_cell.length_b   1.000
_cell.length_c   1.000
_cell.angle_alpha   90.00
_cell.angle_beta   90.00
_cell.angle_gamma   90.00
#
_symmetry.space_group_name_H-M   'P 1'
#
loop_
_entity.id
_entity.type
_entity.pdbx_description
1 polymer ?
#
loop_
_entity_poly.entity_id
_entity_poly.type
_entity_poly.pdbx_seq_one_letter_code
_entity_poly.pdbx_strand_id
1 'polypeptide(L)'
;MNLVTNELTIIIILYEEKIDLVFKCLENIKNFKIIIVDNANNISLKKKVKKKFQIYKYLLNKKNCGFTKAANQAIKLCDTEYILNLNADCFITEENILKLIISHKKYKNCFITTPTFYDEESKLSYNAGCFAEKNLKRDILNLEGNVCVDTVIGTAILFKKSDMLELGLLDENFFLYFEDDDLCKRIKLKNKSVIQIFDAKAQHVHGQLKVKNFLKKIFNRNYNFTYDELYYYFKINKHHEKYEYLKKKLPNYIIKSIINFLTLRPSQSIYYFAKVKAFYNFKKIIKQEKVK
;
A
#
# COMPACT_ATOMS: atom_id res chain seq x y z
N MET A 1 -7.58 17.41 23.26
CA MET A 1 -8.11 16.73 22.06
C MET A 1 -8.10 17.64 20.82
N ASN A 2 -8.58 18.87 20.88
CA ASN A 2 -8.68 19.75 19.69
C ASN A 2 -7.35 20.15 19.00
N LEU A 3 -6.21 20.12 19.68
CA LEU A 3 -4.92 20.51 19.09
C LEU A 3 -4.39 19.47 18.09
N VAL A 4 -4.55 18.19 18.37
CA VAL A 4 -3.98 17.11 17.54
C VAL A 4 -4.79 16.87 16.26
N THR A 5 -6.10 17.07 16.29
CA THR A 5 -6.95 16.95 15.10
C THR A 5 -6.61 17.98 14.03
N ASN A 6 -6.07 19.14 14.42
CA ASN A 6 -5.66 20.21 13.51
C ASN A 6 -4.27 19.98 12.87
N GLU A 7 -3.44 19.09 13.47
CA GLU A 7 -2.09 18.79 12.97
C GLU A 7 -2.06 17.61 11.99
N LEU A 8 -3.17 16.86 11.83
CA LEU A 8 -3.24 15.62 11.07
C LEU A 8 -4.25 15.71 9.92
N THR A 9 -3.83 15.27 8.75
CA THR A 9 -4.72 14.88 7.64
C THR A 9 -4.66 13.38 7.41
N ILE A 10 -5.82 12.73 7.29
CA ILE A 10 -5.91 11.32 6.89
C ILE A 10 -6.17 11.26 5.40
N ILE A 11 -5.33 10.52 4.69
CA ILE A 11 -5.50 10.29 3.25
C ILE A 11 -5.98 8.86 3.01
N ILE A 12 -6.99 8.71 2.14
CA ILE A 12 -7.58 7.42 1.77
C ILE A 12 -7.59 7.32 0.25
N ILE A 13 -7.01 6.24 -0.27
CA ILE A 13 -7.02 5.92 -1.69
C ILE A 13 -8.05 4.82 -1.94
N LEU A 14 -9.04 5.10 -2.81
CA LEU A 14 -10.13 4.18 -3.12
C LEU A 14 -9.98 3.59 -4.53
N TYR A 15 -10.30 2.31 -4.68
CA TYR A 15 -10.44 1.65 -5.97
C TYR A 15 -11.44 0.47 -5.88
N GLU A 16 -12.71 0.73 -6.21
CA GLU A 16 -13.78 -0.28 -6.22
C GLU A 16 -14.09 -0.93 -4.85
N GLU A 17 -13.83 -0.24 -3.74
CA GLU A 17 -14.17 -0.72 -2.40
C GLU A 17 -15.69 -0.80 -2.20
N LYS A 18 -16.11 -1.69 -1.30
CA LYS A 18 -17.50 -1.78 -0.82
C LYS A 18 -17.82 -0.52 0.00
N ILE A 19 -18.98 0.08 -0.27
CA ILE A 19 -19.40 1.30 0.43
C ILE A 19 -19.45 1.15 1.94
N ASP A 20 -19.86 -0.03 2.44
CA ASP A 20 -19.99 -0.29 3.87
C ASP A 20 -18.63 -0.25 4.57
N LEU A 21 -17.56 -0.74 3.92
CA LEU A 21 -16.20 -0.63 4.45
C LEU A 21 -15.73 0.81 4.50
N VAL A 22 -15.94 1.56 3.40
CA VAL A 22 -15.62 2.99 3.35
C VAL A 22 -16.35 3.75 4.45
N PHE A 23 -17.64 3.46 4.66
CA PHE A 23 -18.42 4.12 5.71
C PHE A 23 -17.93 3.76 7.11
N LYS A 24 -17.63 2.46 7.37
CA LYS A 24 -17.07 2.01 8.65
C LYS A 24 -15.72 2.66 8.94
N CYS A 25 -14.85 2.76 7.95
CA CYS A 25 -13.56 3.44 8.07
C CYS A 25 -13.76 4.92 8.42
N LEU A 26 -14.59 5.64 7.65
CA LEU A 26 -14.84 7.05 7.83
C LEU A 26 -15.51 7.38 9.17
N GLU A 27 -16.37 6.51 9.71
CA GLU A 27 -17.02 6.71 11.01
C GLU A 27 -16.00 6.78 12.15
N ASN A 28 -14.95 5.97 12.09
CA ASN A 28 -13.89 5.92 13.10
C ASN A 28 -12.97 7.15 13.08
N ILE A 29 -12.95 7.90 11.97
CA ILE A 29 -12.00 9.01 11.75
C ILE A 29 -12.68 10.33 11.39
N LYS A 30 -14.01 10.44 11.56
CA LYS A 30 -14.81 11.59 11.09
C LYS A 30 -14.42 12.94 11.67
N ASN A 31 -13.71 12.95 12.81
CA ASN A 31 -13.27 14.16 13.49
C ASN A 31 -11.95 14.73 12.94
N PHE A 32 -11.30 14.01 12.02
CA PHE A 32 -10.06 14.47 11.38
C PHE A 32 -10.32 15.13 10.02
N LYS A 33 -9.33 15.87 9.55
CA LYS A 33 -9.29 16.36 8.17
C LYS A 33 -9.04 15.17 7.23
N ILE A 34 -9.95 14.91 6.28
CA ILE A 34 -9.91 13.75 5.41
C ILE A 34 -9.76 14.17 3.95
N ILE A 35 -8.79 13.59 3.25
CA ILE A 35 -8.65 13.68 1.79
C ILE A 35 -8.85 12.29 1.19
N ILE A 36 -9.76 12.18 0.21
CA ILE A 36 -10.01 10.95 -0.52
C ILE A 36 -9.57 11.13 -1.98
N VAL A 37 -8.84 10.14 -2.51
CA VAL A 37 -8.55 10.03 -3.94
C VAL A 37 -9.16 8.74 -4.46
N ASP A 38 -10.11 8.85 -5.35
CA ASP A 38 -10.86 7.72 -5.93
C ASP A 38 -10.34 7.40 -7.34
N ASN A 39 -9.64 6.30 -7.45
CA ASN A 39 -9.06 5.79 -8.69
C ASN A 39 -10.10 5.05 -9.58
N ALA A 40 -11.32 4.83 -9.09
CA ALA A 40 -12.41 4.20 -9.85
C ALA A 40 -13.34 5.21 -10.54
N ASN A 41 -13.11 6.52 -10.31
CA ASN A 41 -13.98 7.59 -10.79
C ASN A 41 -15.47 7.40 -10.39
N ASN A 42 -15.69 6.97 -9.14
CA ASN A 42 -17.02 6.60 -8.67
C ASN A 42 -17.82 7.81 -8.16
N ILE A 43 -18.48 8.53 -9.07
CA ILE A 43 -19.31 9.70 -8.75
C ILE A 43 -20.44 9.35 -7.76
N SER A 44 -21.04 8.15 -7.86
CA SER A 44 -22.09 7.72 -6.95
C SER A 44 -21.59 7.57 -5.52
N LEU A 45 -20.41 6.93 -5.34
CA LEU A 45 -19.77 6.80 -4.03
C LEU A 45 -19.45 8.18 -3.45
N LYS A 46 -18.84 9.07 -4.25
CA LYS A 46 -18.54 10.45 -3.83
C LYS A 46 -19.76 11.17 -3.29
N LYS A 47 -20.92 11.09 -4.00
CA LYS A 47 -22.17 11.72 -3.56
C LYS A 47 -22.64 11.14 -2.22
N LYS A 48 -22.62 9.82 -2.04
CA LYS A 48 -23.02 9.14 -0.79
C LYS A 48 -22.10 9.48 0.38
N VAL A 49 -20.80 9.48 0.16
CA VAL A 49 -19.80 9.83 1.18
C VAL A 49 -19.99 11.27 1.62
N LYS A 50 -20.06 12.24 0.69
CA LYS A 50 -20.24 13.67 1.03
C LYS A 50 -21.58 13.99 1.67
N LYS A 51 -22.61 13.16 1.47
CA LYS A 51 -23.91 13.33 2.16
C LYS A 51 -23.81 12.97 3.65
N LYS A 52 -22.93 12.04 4.03
CA LYS A 52 -22.84 11.50 5.40
C LYS A 52 -21.66 12.04 6.19
N PHE A 53 -20.55 12.38 5.52
CA PHE A 53 -19.29 12.75 6.16
C PHE A 53 -18.76 14.10 5.66
N GLN A 54 -18.13 14.84 6.54
CA GLN A 54 -17.41 16.06 6.18
C GLN A 54 -16.03 15.68 5.61
N ILE A 55 -15.89 15.76 4.28
CA ILE A 55 -14.64 15.44 3.59
C ILE A 55 -13.98 16.73 3.12
N TYR A 56 -12.75 16.96 3.55
CA TYR A 56 -11.99 18.16 3.19
C TYR A 56 -11.76 18.26 1.67
N LYS A 57 -11.21 17.20 1.06
CA LYS A 57 -11.07 17.12 -0.40
C LYS A 57 -11.44 15.72 -0.90
N TYR A 58 -12.12 15.64 -2.03
CA TYR A 58 -12.48 14.38 -2.70
C TYR A 58 -12.13 14.49 -4.18
N LEU A 59 -11.04 13.85 -4.60
CA LEU A 59 -10.58 13.79 -5.98
C LEU A 59 -11.14 12.57 -6.68
N LEU A 60 -11.47 12.73 -7.97
CA LEU A 60 -11.85 11.63 -8.86
C LEU A 60 -10.81 11.54 -9.98
N ASN A 61 -10.04 10.48 -10.02
CA ASN A 61 -9.12 10.22 -11.11
C ASN A 61 -9.89 9.67 -12.31
N LYS A 62 -9.64 10.19 -13.51
CA LYS A 62 -10.30 9.74 -14.74
C LYS A 62 -10.07 8.25 -15.03
N LYS A 63 -8.95 7.69 -14.56
CA LYS A 63 -8.56 6.27 -14.66
C LYS A 63 -7.75 5.86 -13.46
N ASN A 64 -7.68 4.56 -13.19
CA ASN A 64 -6.79 4.03 -12.15
C ASN A 64 -5.34 4.33 -12.51
N CYS A 65 -4.70 5.21 -11.77
CA CYS A 65 -3.30 5.60 -11.94
C CYS A 65 -2.32 4.85 -11.03
N GLY A 66 -2.79 3.90 -10.25
CA GLY A 66 -2.03 3.19 -9.22
C GLY A 66 -2.12 3.86 -7.86
N PHE A 67 -1.71 3.10 -6.84
CA PHE A 67 -1.74 3.56 -5.46
C PHE A 67 -0.77 4.73 -5.23
N THR A 68 0.48 4.58 -5.63
CA THR A 68 1.55 5.56 -5.38
C THR A 68 1.25 6.94 -5.94
N LYS A 69 0.79 7.02 -7.20
CA LYS A 69 0.39 8.30 -7.82
C LYS A 69 -0.78 8.94 -7.09
N ALA A 70 -1.79 8.15 -6.73
CA ALA A 70 -2.95 8.66 -6.02
C ALA A 70 -2.59 9.13 -4.61
N ALA A 71 -1.73 8.39 -3.89
CA ALA A 71 -1.22 8.78 -2.59
C ALA A 71 -0.40 10.08 -2.67
N ASN A 72 0.49 10.20 -3.66
CA ASN A 72 1.26 11.43 -3.89
C ASN A 72 0.38 12.64 -4.20
N GLN A 73 -0.73 12.46 -4.95
CA GLN A 73 -1.72 13.52 -5.17
C GLN A 73 -2.32 13.98 -3.84
N ALA A 74 -2.71 13.04 -2.96
CA ALA A 74 -3.26 13.37 -1.65
C ALA A 74 -2.23 14.05 -0.74
N ILE A 75 -1.00 13.53 -0.64
CA ILE A 75 0.08 14.08 0.18
C ILE A 75 0.38 15.55 -0.20
N LYS A 76 0.45 15.85 -1.49
CA LYS A 76 0.68 17.22 -1.98
C LYS A 76 -0.42 18.20 -1.58
N LEU A 77 -1.67 17.72 -1.46
CA LEU A 77 -2.84 18.52 -1.09
C LEU A 77 -3.04 18.71 0.41
N CYS A 78 -2.33 17.96 1.26
CA CYS A 78 -2.36 18.14 2.70
C CYS A 78 -1.73 19.50 3.07
N ASP A 79 -2.27 20.13 4.10
CA ASP A 79 -1.78 21.39 4.68
C ASP A 79 -1.43 21.26 6.17
N THR A 80 -1.45 20.03 6.70
CA THR A 80 -1.10 19.69 8.08
C THR A 80 0.32 19.14 8.19
N GLU A 81 0.89 19.17 9.38
CA GLU A 81 2.24 18.64 9.66
C GLU A 81 2.29 17.14 9.47
N TYR A 82 1.31 16.42 10.02
CA TYR A 82 1.24 14.95 9.96
C TYR A 82 0.25 14.47 8.92
N ILE A 83 0.57 13.32 8.33
CA ILE A 83 -0.29 12.61 7.41
C ILE A 83 -0.38 11.16 7.87
N LEU A 84 -1.60 10.64 7.99
CA LEU A 84 -1.87 9.21 8.10
C LEU A 84 -2.39 8.71 6.75
N ASN A 85 -1.58 7.88 6.05
CA ASN A 85 -2.11 7.09 4.97
C ASN A 85 -2.89 5.91 5.57
N LEU A 86 -4.15 5.75 5.20
CA LEU A 86 -5.05 4.74 5.75
C LEU A 86 -5.83 4.06 4.63
N ASN A 87 -5.78 2.73 4.57
CA ASN A 87 -6.62 1.96 3.65
C ASN A 87 -8.07 1.94 4.14
N ALA A 88 -9.03 1.92 3.21
CA ALA A 88 -10.46 1.92 3.53
C ALA A 88 -10.95 0.64 4.22
N ASP A 89 -10.17 -0.44 4.17
CA ASP A 89 -10.41 -1.72 4.85
C ASP A 89 -9.61 -1.86 6.16
N CYS A 90 -9.07 -0.74 6.66
CA CYS A 90 -8.37 -0.66 7.94
C CYS A 90 -9.15 0.24 8.91
N PHE A 91 -9.43 -0.27 10.09
CA PHE A 91 -10.19 0.42 11.12
C PHE A 91 -9.30 0.73 12.33
N ILE A 92 -9.09 2.00 12.58
CA ILE A 92 -8.29 2.51 13.69
C ILE A 92 -9.10 3.57 14.45
N THR A 93 -9.04 3.54 15.77
CA THR A 93 -9.74 4.53 16.61
C THR A 93 -8.91 5.81 16.74
N GLU A 94 -9.58 6.93 17.09
CA GLU A 94 -8.92 8.20 17.37
C GLU A 94 -7.83 8.06 18.45
N GLU A 95 -8.10 7.31 19.52
CA GLU A 95 -7.13 7.04 20.58
C GLU A 95 -5.85 6.38 20.02
N ASN A 96 -5.99 5.38 19.15
CA ASN A 96 -4.85 4.70 18.57
C ASN A 96 -4.08 5.60 17.58
N ILE A 97 -4.77 6.47 16.86
CA ILE A 97 -4.13 7.51 16.03
C ILE A 97 -3.30 8.47 16.88
N LEU A 98 -3.84 8.89 18.03
CA LEU A 98 -3.10 9.75 18.98
C LEU A 98 -1.84 9.08 19.50
N LYS A 99 -1.89 7.76 19.80
CA LYS A 99 -0.71 6.98 20.21
C LYS A 99 0.38 6.98 19.12
N LEU A 100 -0.01 6.89 17.84
CA LEU A 100 0.95 7.00 16.73
C LEU A 100 1.65 8.35 16.69
N ILE A 101 0.89 9.46 16.83
CA ILE A 101 1.44 10.82 16.80
C ILE A 101 2.36 11.07 18.01
N ILE A 102 1.91 10.72 19.21
CA ILE A 102 2.70 10.89 20.44
C ILE A 102 4.02 10.10 20.33
N SER A 103 3.95 8.87 19.85
CA SER A 103 5.14 8.04 19.65
C SER A 103 6.06 8.63 18.58
N HIS A 104 5.51 9.15 17.48
CA HIS A 104 6.29 9.81 16.45
C HIS A 104 7.05 11.02 17.00
N LYS A 105 6.38 11.85 17.81
CA LYS A 105 7.00 13.02 18.48
C LYS A 105 8.08 12.61 19.50
N LYS A 106 7.91 11.46 20.15
CA LYS A 106 8.84 10.94 21.17
C LYS A 106 10.17 10.48 20.59
N TYR A 107 10.16 9.86 19.41
CA TYR A 107 11.34 9.26 18.80
C TYR A 107 11.99 10.19 17.77
N LYS A 108 13.12 10.83 18.13
CA LYS A 108 13.79 11.90 17.34
C LYS A 108 14.10 11.53 15.88
N ASN A 109 14.43 10.28 15.60
CA ASN A 109 14.80 9.80 14.26
C ASN A 109 13.67 9.02 13.59
N CYS A 110 12.45 9.08 14.12
CA CYS A 110 11.31 8.40 13.55
C CYS A 110 10.85 9.09 12.27
N PHE A 111 10.70 8.31 11.21
CA PHE A 111 10.09 8.74 9.96
C PHE A 111 8.66 8.23 9.82
N ILE A 112 8.44 6.96 10.18
CA ILE A 112 7.11 6.33 10.14
C ILE A 112 6.79 5.73 11.49
N THR A 113 5.55 5.93 11.95
CA THR A 113 4.91 5.08 12.95
C THR A 113 3.75 4.33 12.32
N THR A 114 3.58 3.06 12.68
CA THR A 114 2.52 2.17 12.23
C THR A 114 1.91 1.43 13.42
N PRO A 115 0.61 1.11 13.41
CA PRO A 115 -0.01 0.34 14.49
C PRO A 115 0.32 -1.15 14.42
N THR A 116 -0.03 -1.87 15.46
CA THR A 116 -0.13 -3.33 15.47
C THR A 116 -1.46 -3.74 14.84
N PHE A 117 -1.41 -4.60 13.82
CA PHE A 117 -2.61 -5.02 13.09
C PHE A 117 -3.20 -6.32 13.61
N TYR A 118 -4.52 -6.36 13.62
CA TYR A 118 -5.33 -7.53 13.95
C TYR A 118 -6.30 -7.82 12.81
N ASP A 119 -6.65 -9.08 12.63
CA ASP A 119 -7.69 -9.51 11.68
C ASP A 119 -9.11 -9.34 12.25
N GLU A 120 -10.11 -9.83 11.51
CA GLU A 120 -11.52 -9.79 11.93
C GLU A 120 -11.79 -10.63 13.18
N GLU A 121 -10.99 -11.67 13.45
CA GLU A 121 -11.09 -12.54 14.62
C GLU A 121 -10.26 -12.03 15.80
N SER A 122 -9.75 -10.81 15.74
CA SER A 122 -8.85 -10.20 16.73
C SER A 122 -7.54 -10.98 16.95
N LYS A 123 -7.13 -11.79 15.96
CA LYS A 123 -5.83 -12.43 15.96
C LYS A 123 -4.79 -11.46 15.37
N LEU A 124 -3.57 -11.56 15.88
CA LEU A 124 -2.46 -10.79 15.37
C LEU A 124 -2.27 -11.10 13.87
N SER A 125 -2.37 -10.07 13.05
CA SER A 125 -2.17 -10.14 11.60
C SER A 125 -0.74 -9.81 11.23
N TYR A 126 -0.44 -9.77 9.92
CA TYR A 126 0.85 -9.27 9.45
C TYR A 126 1.06 -7.82 9.92
N ASN A 127 2.17 -7.55 10.58
CA ASN A 127 2.50 -6.22 11.07
C ASN A 127 3.66 -5.62 10.30
N ALA A 128 4.84 -6.05 10.66
CA ALA A 128 6.09 -5.52 10.15
C ALA A 128 7.11 -6.65 10.00
N GLY A 129 8.16 -6.41 9.28
CA GLY A 129 9.10 -7.49 9.04
C GLY A 129 10.41 -7.03 8.41
N CYS A 130 11.04 -7.97 7.72
CA CYS A 130 12.26 -7.77 6.97
C CYS A 130 11.96 -7.46 5.52
N PHE A 131 12.89 -6.80 4.85
CA PHE A 131 12.82 -6.60 3.40
C PHE A 131 12.70 -7.91 2.63
N ALA A 132 11.97 -7.86 1.52
CA ALA A 132 11.69 -9.04 0.69
C ALA A 132 12.96 -9.79 0.22
N GLU A 133 14.05 -9.06 -0.06
CA GLU A 133 15.32 -9.63 -0.51
C GLU A 133 16.11 -10.39 0.56
N LYS A 134 15.75 -10.25 1.83
CA LYS A 134 16.42 -11.00 2.90
C LYS A 134 15.99 -12.46 3.00
N ASN A 135 14.94 -12.87 2.26
CA ASN A 135 14.38 -14.23 2.25
C ASN A 135 14.06 -14.80 3.64
N LEU A 136 13.94 -13.94 4.64
CA LEU A 136 13.55 -14.34 5.99
C LEU A 136 12.04 -14.54 6.02
N LYS A 137 11.58 -15.54 6.78
CA LYS A 137 10.16 -15.67 7.05
C LYS A 137 9.68 -14.39 7.73
N ARG A 138 8.60 -13.84 7.24
CA ARG A 138 7.90 -12.72 7.89
C ARG A 138 6.98 -13.32 8.96
N ASP A 139 7.58 -13.82 10.03
CA ASP A 139 6.81 -14.37 11.13
C ASP A 139 6.11 -13.23 11.88
N ILE A 140 4.88 -13.50 12.31
CA ILE A 140 4.15 -12.59 13.19
C ILE A 140 4.80 -12.66 14.55
N LEU A 141 5.34 -11.55 15.03
CA LEU A 141 6.02 -11.47 16.30
C LEU A 141 5.04 -11.04 17.39
N ASN A 142 5.02 -11.75 18.50
CA ASN A 142 4.44 -11.27 19.74
C ASN A 142 5.37 -10.22 20.33
N LEU A 143 4.99 -8.95 20.14
CA LEU A 143 5.75 -7.82 20.64
C LEU A 143 5.30 -7.48 22.06
N GLU A 144 6.22 -7.12 22.92
CA GLU A 144 5.99 -6.62 24.28
C GLU A 144 6.23 -5.10 24.38
N GLY A 145 6.54 -4.45 23.28
CA GLY A 145 6.80 -3.01 23.22
C GLY A 145 6.99 -2.49 21.81
N ASN A 146 7.27 -1.20 21.68
CA ASN A 146 7.53 -0.56 20.41
C ASN A 146 8.84 -1.07 19.80
N VAL A 147 8.85 -1.36 18.50
CA VAL A 147 10.00 -1.96 17.82
C VAL A 147 10.34 -1.23 16.52
N CYS A 148 11.67 -1.02 16.30
CA CYS A 148 12.17 -0.62 15.00
C CYS A 148 12.16 -1.81 14.04
N VAL A 149 11.63 -1.60 12.84
CA VAL A 149 11.47 -2.64 11.83
C VAL A 149 12.12 -2.23 10.51
N ASP A 150 12.44 -3.21 9.67
CA ASP A 150 12.98 -2.91 8.34
C ASP A 150 11.89 -2.36 7.40
N THR A 151 10.69 -2.94 7.45
CA THR A 151 9.57 -2.58 6.57
C THR A 151 8.23 -2.74 7.29
N VAL A 152 7.23 -2.05 6.80
CA VAL A 152 5.83 -2.08 7.26
C VAL A 152 4.91 -2.28 6.06
N ILE A 153 3.68 -2.72 6.30
CA ILE A 153 2.65 -2.67 5.27
C ILE A 153 2.07 -1.25 5.17
N GLY A 154 1.85 -0.78 3.94
CA GLY A 154 1.35 0.56 3.66
C GLY A 154 -0.10 0.83 4.10
N THR A 155 -0.74 -0.11 4.82
CA THR A 155 -2.16 -0.07 5.21
C THR A 155 -2.51 1.09 6.15
N ALA A 156 -1.65 1.37 7.16
CA ALA A 156 -1.78 2.52 8.05
C ALA A 156 -0.37 2.98 8.47
N ILE A 157 0.09 4.06 7.87
CA ILE A 157 1.40 4.64 8.15
C ILE A 157 1.26 6.14 8.40
N LEU A 158 1.81 6.60 9.53
CA LEU A 158 1.85 8.00 9.91
C LEU A 158 3.25 8.54 9.71
N PHE A 159 3.35 9.71 9.09
CA PHE A 159 4.61 10.40 8.81
C PHE A 159 4.43 11.93 8.78
N LYS A 160 5.53 12.68 8.83
CA LYS A 160 5.52 14.12 8.58
C LYS A 160 5.50 14.42 7.08
N LYS A 161 4.69 15.39 6.68
CA LYS A 161 4.62 15.85 5.30
C LYS A 161 5.99 16.33 4.78
N SER A 162 6.69 17.14 5.59
CA SER A 162 8.02 17.67 5.27
C SER A 162 9.02 16.56 4.94
N ASP A 163 9.09 15.54 5.80
CA ASP A 163 10.02 14.42 5.65
C ASP A 163 9.71 13.62 4.36
N MET A 164 8.41 13.40 4.08
CA MET A 164 7.99 12.69 2.87
C MET A 164 8.31 13.49 1.60
N LEU A 165 8.17 14.82 1.61
CA LEU A 165 8.54 15.68 0.50
C LEU A 165 10.06 15.69 0.27
N GLU A 166 10.86 15.78 1.34
CA GLU A 166 12.32 15.73 1.29
C GLU A 166 12.82 14.37 0.77
N LEU A 167 12.16 13.27 1.15
CA LEU A 167 12.49 11.93 0.65
C LEU A 167 12.14 11.74 -0.83
N GLY A 168 11.35 12.64 -1.44
CA GLY A 168 10.94 12.58 -2.84
C GLY A 168 9.62 11.83 -3.07
N LEU A 169 8.79 11.68 -2.03
CA LEU A 169 7.48 11.00 -2.10
C LEU A 169 7.58 9.49 -2.37
N LEU A 170 6.45 8.85 -2.68
CA LEU A 170 6.42 7.47 -3.18
C LEU A 170 6.90 7.43 -4.63
N ASP A 171 7.63 6.38 -4.99
CA ASP A 171 8.07 6.19 -6.38
C ASP A 171 6.88 5.77 -7.27
N GLU A 172 6.49 6.66 -8.18
CA GLU A 172 5.31 6.48 -9.04
C GLU A 172 5.46 5.41 -10.13
N ASN A 173 6.63 4.78 -10.24
CA ASN A 173 6.82 3.61 -11.12
C ASN A 173 6.27 2.32 -10.51
N PHE A 174 6.07 2.27 -9.19
CA PHE A 174 5.27 1.23 -8.55
C PHE A 174 3.79 1.51 -8.76
N PHE A 175 3.03 0.47 -9.08
CA PHE A 175 1.59 0.61 -9.24
C PHE A 175 0.82 0.34 -7.93
N LEU A 176 1.15 -0.74 -7.22
CA LEU A 176 0.38 -1.19 -6.04
C LEU A 176 1.19 -2.02 -5.03
N TYR A 177 2.33 -2.59 -5.38
CA TYR A 177 3.10 -3.51 -4.55
C TYR A 177 4.55 -3.06 -4.44
N PHE A 178 5.22 -3.41 -3.31
CA PHE A 178 6.62 -3.07 -3.02
C PHE A 178 6.94 -1.57 -2.87
N GLU A 179 5.95 -0.69 -2.99
CA GLU A 179 6.13 0.75 -2.73
C GLU A 179 6.45 1.04 -1.26
N ASP A 180 5.93 0.23 -0.34
CA ASP A 180 6.20 0.28 1.08
C ASP A 180 7.61 -0.23 1.41
N ASP A 181 8.04 -1.35 0.81
CA ASP A 181 9.42 -1.84 0.93
C ASP A 181 10.42 -0.82 0.36
N ASP A 182 10.15 -0.21 -0.79
CA ASP A 182 10.98 0.86 -1.38
C ASP A 182 11.06 2.09 -0.47
N LEU A 183 9.90 2.55 0.02
CA LEU A 183 9.82 3.68 0.94
C LEU A 183 10.67 3.44 2.19
N CYS A 184 10.48 2.31 2.86
CA CYS A 184 11.21 1.95 4.07
C CYS A 184 12.72 1.82 3.82
N LYS A 185 13.11 1.31 2.65
CA LYS A 185 14.53 1.23 2.26
C LYS A 185 15.16 2.61 2.08
N ARG A 186 14.46 3.54 1.42
CA ARG A 186 14.92 4.93 1.27
C ARG A 186 15.02 5.65 2.62
N ILE A 187 14.07 5.42 3.52
CA ILE A 187 14.09 5.93 4.90
C ILE A 187 15.34 5.43 5.63
N LYS A 188 15.64 4.13 5.55
CA LYS A 188 16.81 3.54 6.17
C LYS A 188 18.13 4.10 5.64
N LEU A 189 18.22 4.38 4.33
CA LEU A 189 19.38 5.03 3.73
C LEU A 189 19.60 6.46 4.23
N LYS A 190 18.58 7.11 4.77
CA LYS A 190 18.66 8.42 5.45
C LYS A 190 18.91 8.30 6.95
N ASN A 191 19.26 7.11 7.46
CA ASN A 191 19.45 6.83 8.90
C ASN A 191 18.24 7.20 9.76
N LYS A 192 17.03 7.09 9.19
CA LYS A 192 15.77 7.27 9.89
C LYS A 192 15.13 5.93 10.23
N SER A 193 14.23 5.94 11.23
CA SER A 193 13.59 4.74 11.77
C SER A 193 12.15 4.61 11.31
N VAL A 194 11.73 3.37 11.13
CA VAL A 194 10.33 2.94 10.95
C VAL A 194 9.96 2.17 12.22
N ILE A 195 8.91 2.59 12.93
CA ILE A 195 8.60 2.07 14.26
C ILE A 195 7.16 1.55 14.29
N GLN A 196 7.01 0.28 14.64
CA GLN A 196 5.72 -0.28 14.99
C GLN A 196 5.40 0.03 16.45
N ILE A 197 4.22 0.60 16.68
CA ILE A 197 3.74 1.01 18.00
C ILE A 197 2.85 -0.09 18.57
N PHE A 198 3.31 -0.70 19.64
CA PHE A 198 2.66 -1.85 20.27
C PHE A 198 1.25 -1.52 20.77
N ASP A 199 1.12 -0.38 21.47
CA ASP A 199 -0.14 0.02 22.09
C ASP A 199 -1.15 0.62 21.11
N ALA A 200 -0.74 0.99 19.91
CA ALA A 200 -1.64 1.46 18.87
C ALA A 200 -2.16 0.27 18.06
N LYS A 201 -3.48 0.03 18.11
CA LYS A 201 -4.12 -1.13 17.48
C LYS A 201 -4.99 -0.72 16.31
N ALA A 202 -4.93 -1.47 15.23
CA ALA A 202 -5.82 -1.32 14.08
C ALA A 202 -6.32 -2.69 13.60
N GLN A 203 -7.58 -2.77 13.16
CA GLN A 203 -8.14 -3.94 12.53
C GLN A 203 -8.02 -3.83 11.02
N HIS A 204 -7.44 -4.84 10.36
CA HIS A 204 -7.30 -4.87 8.90
C HIS A 204 -8.09 -6.05 8.31
N VAL A 205 -9.10 -5.74 7.48
CA VAL A 205 -10.03 -6.71 6.86
C VAL A 205 -9.60 -6.96 5.42
N HIS A 206 -8.86 -8.01 5.19
CA HIS A 206 -8.28 -8.29 3.88
C HIS A 206 -9.31 -8.59 2.78
N GLY A 207 -9.06 -8.09 1.55
CA GLY A 207 -9.62 -8.66 0.33
C GLY A 207 -11.08 -8.32 -0.02
N GLN A 208 -11.65 -7.29 0.56
CA GLN A 208 -13.07 -6.93 0.46
C GLN A 208 -13.48 -6.09 -0.77
N LEU A 209 -12.71 -6.11 -1.86
CA LEU A 209 -13.04 -5.35 -3.08
C LEU A 209 -14.32 -5.86 -3.75
N LYS A 210 -15.22 -4.95 -4.12
CA LYS A 210 -16.41 -5.25 -4.93
C LYS A 210 -16.01 -5.35 -6.41
N VAL A 211 -15.75 -6.55 -6.88
CA VAL A 211 -15.20 -6.76 -8.22
C VAL A 211 -16.30 -7.11 -9.22
N LYS A 212 -16.52 -6.22 -10.20
CA LYS A 212 -17.41 -6.48 -11.33
C LYS A 212 -16.86 -7.54 -12.31
N ASN A 213 -15.53 -7.61 -12.45
CA ASN A 213 -14.89 -8.55 -13.37
C ASN A 213 -13.76 -9.31 -12.65
N PHE A 214 -14.08 -10.51 -12.19
CA PHE A 214 -13.19 -11.38 -11.42
C PHE A 214 -11.90 -11.74 -12.19
N LEU A 215 -11.98 -12.02 -13.48
CA LEU A 215 -10.82 -12.37 -14.29
C LEU A 215 -9.87 -11.18 -14.46
N LYS A 216 -10.42 -9.97 -14.65
CA LYS A 216 -9.64 -8.74 -14.70
C LYS A 216 -8.93 -8.47 -13.38
N LYS A 217 -9.56 -8.77 -12.24
CA LYS A 217 -8.91 -8.68 -10.92
C LYS A 217 -7.71 -9.60 -10.81
N ILE A 218 -7.88 -10.88 -11.19
CA ILE A 218 -6.77 -11.85 -11.19
C ILE A 218 -5.64 -11.35 -12.06
N PHE A 219 -5.94 -10.90 -13.28
CA PHE A 219 -4.93 -10.35 -14.19
C PHE A 219 -4.19 -9.18 -13.56
N ASN A 220 -4.90 -8.13 -13.15
CA ASN A 220 -4.30 -6.90 -12.64
C ASN A 220 -3.44 -7.18 -11.38
N ARG A 221 -3.96 -7.98 -10.44
CA ARG A 221 -3.22 -8.36 -9.23
C ARG A 221 -1.89 -9.03 -9.56
N ASN A 222 -1.92 -10.06 -10.40
CA ASN A 222 -0.72 -10.84 -10.67
C ASN A 222 0.25 -10.12 -11.61
N TYR A 223 -0.28 -9.34 -12.56
CA TYR A 223 0.53 -8.49 -13.42
C TYR A 223 1.28 -7.44 -12.61
N ASN A 224 0.57 -6.63 -11.82
CA ASN A 224 1.18 -5.56 -11.04
C ASN A 224 2.15 -6.12 -9.99
N PHE A 225 1.76 -7.18 -9.25
CA PHE A 225 2.66 -7.82 -8.29
C PHE A 225 3.98 -8.26 -8.94
N THR A 226 3.90 -8.96 -10.07
CA THR A 226 5.11 -9.46 -10.75
C THR A 226 5.95 -8.33 -11.36
N TYR A 227 5.28 -7.30 -11.90
CA TYR A 227 5.96 -6.14 -12.47
C TYR A 227 6.65 -5.30 -11.40
N ASP A 228 5.93 -4.97 -10.33
CA ASP A 228 6.43 -4.15 -9.21
C ASP A 228 7.54 -4.91 -8.46
N GLU A 229 7.42 -6.24 -8.29
CA GLU A 229 8.48 -7.09 -7.75
C GLU A 229 9.76 -7.00 -8.58
N LEU A 230 9.67 -7.15 -9.90
CA LEU A 230 10.81 -7.03 -10.79
C LEU A 230 11.43 -5.64 -10.74
N TYR A 231 10.61 -4.60 -10.69
CA TYR A 231 11.06 -3.22 -10.59
C TYR A 231 11.76 -2.94 -9.26
N TYR A 232 11.24 -3.46 -8.15
CA TYR A 232 11.88 -3.36 -6.83
C TYR A 232 13.29 -3.98 -6.84
N TYR A 233 13.39 -5.23 -7.30
CA TYR A 233 14.69 -5.91 -7.38
C TYR A 233 15.67 -5.23 -8.34
N PHE A 234 15.17 -4.64 -9.41
CA PHE A 234 15.97 -3.81 -10.33
C PHE A 234 16.52 -2.58 -9.61
N LYS A 235 15.68 -1.85 -8.90
CA LYS A 235 16.04 -0.62 -8.19
C LYS A 235 17.09 -0.85 -7.09
N ILE A 236 17.09 -2.02 -6.45
CA ILE A 236 18.09 -2.38 -5.43
C ILE A 236 19.32 -3.13 -5.97
N ASN A 237 19.52 -3.11 -7.28
CA ASN A 237 20.61 -3.80 -7.98
C ASN A 237 20.69 -5.33 -7.76
N LYS A 238 19.57 -5.96 -7.39
CA LYS A 238 19.41 -7.42 -7.24
C LYS A 238 18.53 -8.04 -8.34
N HIS A 239 18.31 -7.31 -9.43
CA HIS A 239 17.41 -7.74 -10.50
C HIS A 239 17.87 -9.01 -11.21
N HIS A 240 19.18 -9.25 -11.29
CA HIS A 240 19.72 -10.40 -12.02
C HIS A 240 19.18 -11.72 -11.46
N GLU A 241 19.23 -11.92 -10.15
CA GLU A 241 18.75 -13.18 -9.52
C GLU A 241 17.26 -13.39 -9.74
N LYS A 242 16.45 -12.35 -9.48
CA LYS A 242 14.99 -12.45 -9.61
C LYS A 242 14.54 -12.56 -11.05
N TYR A 243 15.19 -11.80 -11.94
CA TYR A 243 14.92 -11.85 -13.38
C TYR A 243 15.23 -13.23 -13.96
N GLU A 244 16.41 -13.80 -13.68
CA GLU A 244 16.81 -15.13 -14.16
C GLU A 244 15.93 -16.24 -13.56
N TYR A 245 15.54 -16.12 -12.30
CA TYR A 245 14.58 -17.05 -11.70
C TYR A 245 13.24 -17.05 -12.43
N LEU A 246 12.67 -15.86 -12.71
CA LEU A 246 11.41 -15.76 -13.44
C LEU A 246 11.58 -16.20 -14.91
N LYS A 247 12.67 -15.85 -15.55
CA LYS A 247 13.00 -16.27 -16.92
C LYS A 247 13.03 -17.80 -17.06
N LYS A 248 13.65 -18.49 -16.11
CA LYS A 248 13.65 -19.97 -16.06
C LYS A 248 12.23 -20.55 -15.91
N LYS A 249 11.33 -19.86 -15.21
CA LYS A 249 9.94 -20.31 -15.02
C LYS A 249 8.99 -19.93 -16.16
N LEU A 250 9.41 -19.05 -17.06
CA LEU A 250 8.54 -18.54 -18.14
C LEU A 250 7.95 -19.64 -19.04
N PRO A 251 8.74 -20.61 -19.56
CA PRO A 251 8.19 -21.68 -20.39
C PRO A 251 7.08 -22.46 -19.69
N ASN A 252 7.30 -22.78 -18.41
CA ASN A 252 6.28 -23.46 -17.59
C ASN A 252 5.03 -22.60 -17.38
N TYR A 253 5.17 -21.28 -17.18
CA TYR A 253 4.01 -20.38 -17.05
C TYR A 253 3.22 -20.28 -18.36
N ILE A 254 3.90 -20.24 -19.52
CA ILE A 254 3.25 -20.23 -20.83
C ILE A 254 2.47 -21.55 -21.03
N ILE A 255 3.11 -22.69 -20.82
CA ILE A 255 2.47 -24.01 -20.93
C ILE A 255 1.28 -24.11 -20.00
N LYS A 256 1.42 -23.75 -18.71
CA LYS A 256 0.32 -23.79 -17.75
C LYS A 256 -0.81 -22.84 -18.13
N SER A 257 -0.51 -21.67 -18.69
CA SER A 257 -1.55 -20.74 -19.18
C SER A 257 -2.37 -21.40 -20.31
N ILE A 258 -1.71 -22.02 -21.28
CA ILE A 258 -2.36 -22.70 -22.41
C ILE A 258 -3.18 -23.92 -21.94
N ILE A 259 -2.59 -24.81 -21.15
CA ILE A 259 -3.28 -25.99 -20.62
C ILE A 259 -4.53 -25.59 -19.84
N ASN A 260 -4.42 -24.60 -18.94
CA ASN A 260 -5.57 -24.16 -18.15
C ASN A 260 -6.65 -23.46 -19.00
N PHE A 261 -6.27 -22.83 -20.11
CA PHE A 261 -7.22 -22.31 -21.09
C PHE A 261 -7.99 -23.44 -21.77
N LEU A 262 -7.29 -24.46 -22.27
CA LEU A 262 -7.88 -25.62 -22.95
C LEU A 262 -8.73 -26.49 -22.01
N THR A 263 -8.38 -26.55 -20.73
CA THR A 263 -9.12 -27.30 -19.69
C THR A 263 -10.21 -26.47 -19.01
N LEU A 264 -10.62 -25.34 -19.60
CA LEU A 264 -11.69 -24.47 -19.11
C LEU A 264 -11.48 -23.97 -17.67
N ARG A 265 -10.23 -23.68 -17.31
CA ARG A 265 -9.84 -23.07 -16.02
C ARG A 265 -9.34 -21.63 -16.21
N PRO A 266 -10.23 -20.68 -16.58
CA PRO A 266 -9.84 -19.34 -17.03
C PRO A 266 -9.09 -18.54 -15.94
N SER A 267 -9.43 -18.71 -14.67
CA SER A 267 -8.75 -18.04 -13.56
C SER A 267 -7.27 -18.42 -13.47
N GLN A 268 -6.96 -19.71 -13.61
CA GLN A 268 -5.58 -20.21 -13.59
C GLN A 268 -4.82 -19.80 -14.85
N SER A 269 -5.48 -19.87 -16.01
CA SER A 269 -4.90 -19.43 -17.27
C SER A 269 -4.47 -17.96 -17.18
N ILE A 270 -5.38 -17.08 -16.76
CA ILE A 270 -5.13 -15.63 -16.61
C ILE A 270 -4.06 -15.33 -15.56
N TYR A 271 -4.01 -16.09 -14.45
CA TYR A 271 -2.96 -15.97 -13.45
C TYR A 271 -1.56 -16.13 -14.06
N TYR A 272 -1.32 -17.19 -14.82
CA TYR A 272 -0.02 -17.41 -15.45
C TYR A 272 0.25 -16.42 -16.59
N PHE A 273 -0.76 -16.12 -17.42
CA PHE A 273 -0.65 -15.15 -18.50
C PHE A 273 -0.25 -13.76 -17.99
N ALA A 274 -0.81 -13.30 -16.88
CA ALA A 274 -0.48 -12.02 -16.27
C ALA A 274 1.01 -11.92 -15.90
N LYS A 275 1.58 -12.98 -15.31
CA LYS A 275 3.01 -13.05 -14.97
C LYS A 275 3.91 -13.01 -16.19
N VAL A 276 3.54 -13.75 -17.24
CA VAL A 276 4.26 -13.73 -18.52
C VAL A 276 4.25 -12.33 -19.12
N LYS A 277 3.08 -11.69 -19.16
CA LYS A 277 2.92 -10.32 -19.69
C LYS A 277 3.73 -9.29 -18.91
N ALA A 278 3.73 -9.38 -17.59
CA ALA A 278 4.52 -8.49 -16.72
C ALA A 278 6.02 -8.62 -17.01
N PHE A 279 6.53 -9.86 -17.11
CA PHE A 279 7.92 -10.11 -17.42
C PHE A 279 8.34 -9.50 -18.78
N TYR A 280 7.55 -9.72 -19.83
CA TYR A 280 7.89 -9.15 -21.15
C TYR A 280 7.81 -7.62 -21.18
N ASN A 281 6.87 -7.02 -20.46
CA ASN A 281 6.80 -5.55 -20.38
C ASN A 281 7.98 -4.99 -19.58
N PHE A 282 8.38 -5.63 -18.48
CA PHE A 282 9.55 -5.23 -17.70
C PHE A 282 10.85 -5.37 -18.50
N LYS A 283 11.00 -6.41 -19.32
CA LYS A 283 12.17 -6.61 -20.21
C LYS A 283 12.41 -5.44 -21.15
N LYS A 284 11.36 -4.71 -21.57
CA LYS A 284 11.49 -3.51 -22.42
C LYS A 284 12.20 -2.38 -21.67
N ILE A 285 11.94 -2.21 -20.38
CA ILE A 285 12.58 -1.18 -19.53
C ILE A 285 14.08 -1.46 -19.41
N ILE A 286 14.47 -2.68 -19.06
CA ILE A 286 15.89 -3.06 -18.96
C ILE A 286 16.65 -2.80 -20.29
N LYS A 287 16.00 -3.03 -21.44
CA LYS A 287 16.62 -2.76 -22.73
C LYS A 287 16.84 -1.28 -22.99
N GLN A 288 15.89 -0.44 -22.57
CA GLN A 288 15.98 1.02 -22.76
C GLN A 288 17.06 1.66 -21.86
N GLU A 289 17.29 1.13 -20.66
CA GLU A 289 18.35 1.65 -19.78
C GLU A 289 19.77 1.17 -20.15
N LYS A 290 19.92 0.02 -20.82
CA LYS A 290 21.22 -0.43 -21.35
C LYS A 290 21.67 0.35 -22.58
N VAL A 291 20.80 1.17 -23.15
CA VAL A 291 21.08 2.01 -24.33
C VAL A 291 21.41 3.47 -23.94
N LYS A 292 21.18 3.82 -22.66
CA LYS A 292 21.62 5.09 -22.06
C LYS A 292 22.95 4.89 -21.32
#